data_92491113fcd5d7157b2000c4d543d00c
#
_entry.id   92491113fcd5d7157b2000c4d543d00c
#
_cell.length_a   1.000
_cell.length_b   1.000
_cell.length_c   1.000
_cell.angle_alpha   90.00
_cell.angle_beta   90.00
_cell.angle_gamma   90.00
#
_symmetry.space_group_name_H-M   'P 1'
#
loop_
_entity.id
_entity.type
_entity.pdbx_description
1 polymer ?
#
loop_
_entity_poly.entity_id
_entity_poly.type
_entity_poly.pdbx_seq_one_letter_code
_entity_poly.pdbx_strand_id
1 'polypeptide(L)'
;MKLNLSLTLLIGLISLSLSAQQAVKIYNPEADARAEVKAAIAKASAEGKHVFLQVGGNWCPWCVKFHNMIAEDAKLDSLVHANYVVVKVNYSKENNNHELLSTLGYPQRFGFPVFVMLDAKGNVIHIQDSGYLEQEKGYNREKVERMFLMWSAFTMKEAAAKYN
;
A
#
# COMPACT_ATOMS: atom_id res chain seq x y z
N MET A 1 -61.52 44.05 -23.64
CA MET A 1 -60.32 43.44 -24.20
C MET A 1 -59.48 43.05 -23.03
N LYS A 2 -59.53 41.76 -22.61
CA LYS A 2 -58.78 41.22 -21.41
C LYS A 2 -57.61 40.40 -21.94
N LEU A 3 -56.41 40.88 -21.69
CA LEU A 3 -55.18 40.23 -22.10
C LEU A 3 -54.75 39.22 -20.96
N ASN A 4 -54.90 37.93 -21.25
CA ASN A 4 -54.47 36.88 -20.36
C ASN A 4 -52.96 36.59 -20.59
N LEU A 5 -52.13 36.98 -19.64
CA LEU A 5 -50.70 36.71 -19.66
C LEU A 5 -50.47 35.36 -18.99
N SER A 6 -50.32 34.28 -19.75
CA SER A 6 -49.94 32.97 -19.25
C SER A 6 -48.42 32.95 -18.98
N LEU A 7 -48.05 32.97 -17.71
CA LEU A 7 -46.66 32.83 -17.25
C LEU A 7 -46.31 31.32 -17.17
N THR A 8 -45.67 30.81 -18.19
CA THR A 8 -45.15 29.43 -18.20
C THR A 8 -43.88 29.36 -17.40
N LEU A 9 -43.97 28.78 -16.18
CA LEU A 9 -42.83 28.54 -15.30
C LEU A 9 -42.06 27.32 -15.82
N LEU A 10 -40.91 27.55 -16.48
CA LEU A 10 -39.98 26.50 -16.94
C LEU A 10 -39.11 26.05 -15.74
N ILE A 11 -39.51 24.98 -15.07
CA ILE A 11 -38.72 24.37 -14.03
C ILE A 11 -37.64 23.53 -14.71
N GLY A 12 -36.43 24.08 -14.81
CA GLY A 12 -35.24 23.36 -15.26
C GLY A 12 -34.80 22.34 -14.20
N LEU A 13 -35.02 21.07 -14.45
CA LEU A 13 -34.40 19.97 -13.64
C LEU A 13 -32.90 19.99 -13.88
N ILE A 14 -32.17 20.57 -12.95
CA ILE A 14 -30.69 20.41 -12.87
C ILE A 14 -30.43 19.03 -12.29
N SER A 15 -30.17 18.05 -13.15
CA SER A 15 -29.70 16.73 -12.76
C SER A 15 -28.27 16.87 -12.25
N LEU A 16 -28.08 16.95 -10.94
CA LEU A 16 -26.77 16.77 -10.34
C LEU A 16 -26.33 15.32 -10.53
N SER A 17 -25.49 15.09 -11.53
CA SER A 17 -24.77 13.83 -11.68
C SER A 17 -23.78 13.72 -10.53
N LEU A 18 -24.16 12.99 -9.47
CA LEU A 18 -23.25 12.58 -8.41
C LEU A 18 -22.30 11.55 -9.04
N SER A 19 -21.14 11.99 -9.52
CA SER A 19 -20.06 11.07 -9.89
C SER A 19 -19.61 10.38 -8.62
N ALA A 20 -20.11 9.17 -8.38
CA ALA A 20 -19.58 8.31 -7.35
C ALA A 20 -18.10 8.05 -7.69
N GLN A 21 -17.20 8.68 -6.94
CA GLN A 21 -15.77 8.46 -7.08
C GLN A 21 -15.51 6.99 -6.71
N GLN A 22 -15.20 6.18 -7.71
CA GLN A 22 -14.90 4.76 -7.48
C GLN A 22 -13.73 4.67 -6.51
N ALA A 23 -13.95 4.00 -5.39
CA ALA A 23 -12.89 3.77 -4.40
C ALA A 23 -11.73 3.05 -5.09
N VAL A 24 -10.52 3.59 -4.93
CA VAL A 24 -9.31 3.01 -5.52
C VAL A 24 -9.09 1.62 -4.92
N LYS A 25 -9.17 0.59 -5.75
CA LYS A 25 -8.93 -0.80 -5.34
C LYS A 25 -7.46 -1.13 -5.56
N ILE A 26 -6.67 -1.12 -4.50
CA ILE A 26 -5.24 -1.43 -4.51
C ILE A 26 -4.91 -2.84 -4.01
N TYR A 27 -5.89 -3.51 -3.39
CA TYR A 27 -5.80 -4.90 -2.95
C TYR A 27 -6.78 -5.77 -3.73
N ASN A 28 -6.36 -7.00 -4.03
CA ASN A 28 -7.23 -8.03 -4.59
C ASN A 28 -7.63 -9.02 -3.48
N PRO A 29 -8.89 -9.03 -3.01
CA PRO A 29 -9.35 -9.97 -1.98
C PRO A 29 -9.34 -11.44 -2.43
N GLU A 30 -9.36 -11.70 -3.76
CA GLU A 30 -9.39 -13.04 -4.33
C GLU A 30 -7.99 -13.62 -4.60
N ALA A 31 -6.94 -12.81 -4.41
CA ALA A 31 -5.58 -13.24 -4.66
C ALA A 31 -5.13 -14.31 -3.65
N ASP A 32 -4.38 -15.28 -4.13
CA ASP A 32 -3.59 -16.17 -3.27
C ASP A 32 -2.32 -15.46 -2.83
N ALA A 33 -2.41 -14.75 -1.71
CA ALA A 33 -1.30 -13.97 -1.18
C ALA A 33 -0.06 -14.84 -0.85
N ARG A 34 -0.24 -16.12 -0.50
CA ARG A 34 0.88 -17.04 -0.26
C ARG A 34 1.63 -17.34 -1.54
N ALA A 35 0.91 -17.59 -2.63
CA ALA A 35 1.51 -17.81 -3.93
C ALA A 35 2.21 -16.54 -4.46
N GLU A 36 1.59 -15.37 -4.28
CA GLU A 36 2.18 -14.08 -4.67
C GLU A 36 3.47 -13.78 -3.89
N VAL A 37 3.47 -13.98 -2.57
CA VAL A 37 4.67 -13.79 -1.74
C VAL A 37 5.78 -14.76 -2.12
N LYS A 38 5.44 -16.04 -2.39
CA LYS A 38 6.41 -17.04 -2.86
C LYS A 38 7.04 -16.62 -4.20
N ALA A 39 6.23 -16.16 -5.15
CA ALA A 39 6.72 -15.65 -6.43
C ALA A 39 7.59 -14.40 -6.27
N ALA A 40 7.19 -13.49 -5.38
CA ALA A 40 7.95 -12.29 -5.08
C ALA A 40 9.34 -12.60 -4.47
N ILE A 41 9.42 -13.58 -3.57
CA ILE A 41 10.71 -14.05 -3.00
C ILE A 41 11.61 -14.59 -4.10
N ALA A 42 11.09 -15.44 -5.00
CA ALA A 42 11.88 -15.98 -6.11
C ALA A 42 12.39 -14.87 -7.04
N LYS A 43 11.54 -13.87 -7.35
CA LYS A 43 11.91 -12.70 -8.14
C LYS A 43 12.95 -11.84 -7.42
N ALA A 44 12.75 -11.54 -6.15
CA ALA A 44 13.68 -10.76 -5.35
C ALA A 44 15.07 -11.42 -5.27
N SER A 45 15.11 -12.74 -5.12
CA SER A 45 16.35 -13.53 -5.15
C SER A 45 17.09 -13.40 -6.48
N ALA A 46 16.37 -13.46 -7.60
CA ALA A 46 16.97 -13.32 -8.94
C ALA A 46 17.48 -11.90 -9.23
N GLU A 47 16.80 -10.89 -8.68
CA GLU A 47 17.11 -9.48 -8.93
C GLU A 47 18.01 -8.82 -7.86
N GLY A 48 18.42 -9.57 -6.82
CA GLY A 48 19.22 -9.02 -5.71
C GLY A 48 18.46 -7.98 -4.87
N LYS A 49 17.14 -8.14 -4.76
CA LYS A 49 16.23 -7.25 -4.02
C LYS A 49 15.71 -7.92 -2.75
N HIS A 50 15.02 -7.14 -1.95
CA HIS A 50 14.15 -7.63 -0.87
C HIS A 50 12.68 -7.63 -1.31
N VAL A 51 11.79 -8.21 -0.48
CA VAL A 51 10.35 -8.16 -0.69
C VAL A 51 9.74 -7.16 0.28
N PHE A 52 8.85 -6.31 -0.20
CA PHE A 52 8.07 -5.39 0.60
C PHE A 52 6.60 -5.79 0.55
N LEU A 53 6.05 -6.19 1.70
CA LEU A 53 4.64 -6.50 1.85
C LEU A 53 3.93 -5.31 2.48
N GLN A 54 2.93 -4.77 1.79
CA GLN A 54 1.97 -3.85 2.38
C GLN A 54 0.72 -4.65 2.75
N VAL A 55 0.49 -4.87 4.04
CA VAL A 55 -0.69 -5.60 4.54
C VAL A 55 -1.79 -4.62 4.88
N GLY A 56 -3.00 -4.86 4.38
CA GLY A 56 -4.16 -4.01 4.62
C GLY A 56 -5.34 -4.38 3.72
N GLY A 57 -6.20 -3.42 3.40
CA GLY A 57 -7.37 -3.67 2.57
C GLY A 57 -7.90 -2.41 1.91
N ASN A 58 -8.79 -2.56 0.94
CA ASN A 58 -9.42 -1.44 0.24
C ASN A 58 -10.32 -0.58 1.16
N TRP A 59 -10.70 -1.11 2.32
CA TRP A 59 -11.45 -0.42 3.38
C TRP A 59 -10.59 0.53 4.23
N CYS A 60 -9.26 0.47 4.07
CA CYS A 60 -8.30 1.19 4.91
C CYS A 60 -7.83 2.49 4.21
N PRO A 61 -8.28 3.68 4.63
CA PRO A 61 -7.88 4.95 4.00
C PRO A 61 -6.37 5.21 4.08
N TRP A 62 -5.72 4.83 5.19
CA TRP A 62 -4.28 4.98 5.35
C TRP A 62 -3.48 4.08 4.41
N CYS A 63 -4.01 2.91 4.06
CA CYS A 63 -3.43 2.02 3.07
C CYS A 63 -3.39 2.66 1.68
N VAL A 64 -4.50 3.31 1.30
CA VAL A 64 -4.61 4.05 0.03
C VAL A 64 -3.69 5.26 0.02
N LYS A 65 -3.66 6.04 1.12
CA LYS A 65 -2.75 7.20 1.24
C LYS A 65 -1.28 6.81 1.07
N PHE A 66 -0.86 5.70 1.70
CA PHE A 66 0.52 5.24 1.56
C PHE A 66 0.84 4.82 0.13
N HIS A 67 -0.07 4.10 -0.52
CA HIS A 67 0.09 3.74 -1.92
C HIS A 67 0.21 4.97 -2.83
N ASN A 68 -0.70 5.93 -2.68
CA ASN A 68 -0.70 7.15 -3.50
C ASN A 68 0.57 7.98 -3.28
N MET A 69 1.04 8.11 -2.04
CA MET A 69 2.29 8.81 -1.73
C MET A 69 3.48 8.25 -2.51
N ILE A 70 3.58 6.92 -2.62
CA ILE A 70 4.66 6.30 -3.41
C ILE A 70 4.42 6.53 -4.89
N ALA A 71 3.21 6.29 -5.39
CA ALA A 71 2.89 6.38 -6.81
C ALA A 71 2.98 7.81 -7.38
N GLU A 72 2.74 8.83 -6.56
CA GLU A 72 2.78 10.26 -6.94
C GLU A 72 4.17 10.89 -6.82
N ASP A 73 5.10 10.28 -6.07
CA ASP A 73 6.49 10.72 -5.95
C ASP A 73 7.42 9.83 -6.79
N ALA A 74 7.77 10.29 -7.98
CA ALA A 74 8.60 9.53 -8.92
C ALA A 74 9.96 9.08 -8.35
N LYS A 75 10.55 9.84 -7.41
CA LYS A 75 11.80 9.45 -6.75
C LYS A 75 11.58 8.33 -5.75
N LEU A 76 10.51 8.43 -4.99
CA LEU A 76 10.15 7.40 -4.00
C LEU A 76 9.72 6.12 -4.70
N ASP A 77 8.91 6.21 -5.75
CA ASP A 77 8.51 5.08 -6.59
C ASP A 77 9.73 4.36 -7.18
N SER A 78 10.66 5.12 -7.78
CA SER A 78 11.91 4.58 -8.31
C SER A 78 12.75 3.91 -7.23
N LEU A 79 12.89 4.51 -6.04
CA LEU A 79 13.61 3.95 -4.91
C LEU A 79 13.00 2.60 -4.48
N VAL A 80 11.68 2.56 -4.34
CA VAL A 80 10.97 1.35 -3.90
C VAL A 80 11.17 0.23 -4.93
N HIS A 81 10.89 0.48 -6.20
CA HIS A 81 10.96 -0.55 -7.24
C HIS A 81 12.40 -0.96 -7.61
N ALA A 82 13.38 -0.09 -7.40
CA ALA A 82 14.79 -0.47 -7.55
C ALA A 82 15.25 -1.47 -6.48
N ASN A 83 14.71 -1.41 -5.26
CA ASN A 83 15.18 -2.17 -4.12
C ASN A 83 14.26 -3.31 -3.67
N TYR A 84 12.98 -3.28 -4.08
CA TYR A 84 11.98 -4.20 -3.57
C TYR A 84 11.09 -4.78 -4.66
N VAL A 85 10.69 -6.04 -4.46
CA VAL A 85 9.50 -6.62 -5.09
C VAL A 85 8.33 -6.36 -4.16
N VAL A 86 7.35 -5.59 -4.64
CA VAL A 86 6.21 -5.14 -3.82
C VAL A 86 5.03 -6.10 -3.96
N VAL A 87 4.44 -6.51 -2.82
CA VAL A 87 3.21 -7.32 -2.76
C VAL A 87 2.18 -6.63 -1.86
N LYS A 88 0.94 -6.56 -2.34
CA LYS A 88 -0.21 -6.06 -1.57
C LYS A 88 -0.94 -7.25 -0.95
N VAL A 89 -0.74 -7.49 0.34
CA VAL A 89 -1.40 -8.58 1.05
C VAL A 89 -2.76 -8.09 1.58
N ASN A 90 -3.84 -8.61 1.01
CA ASN A 90 -5.18 -8.26 1.43
C ASN A 90 -5.49 -8.78 2.85
N TYR A 91 -6.16 -7.94 3.64
CA TYR A 91 -6.77 -8.29 4.91
C TYR A 91 -8.21 -7.74 4.92
N SER A 92 -9.17 -8.62 4.75
CA SER A 92 -10.58 -8.27 4.77
C SER A 92 -11.40 -9.40 5.44
N LYS A 93 -12.71 -9.20 5.56
CA LYS A 93 -13.61 -10.23 6.09
C LYS A 93 -13.70 -11.46 5.18
N GLU A 94 -13.61 -11.23 3.86
CA GLU A 94 -13.69 -12.26 2.83
C GLU A 94 -12.40 -13.08 2.76
N ASN A 95 -11.26 -12.41 2.95
CA ASN A 95 -9.94 -13.04 2.92
C ASN A 95 -8.99 -12.29 3.86
N ASN A 96 -8.77 -12.84 5.04
CA ASN A 96 -7.89 -12.26 6.06
C ASN A 96 -6.44 -12.76 5.99
N ASN A 97 -6.13 -13.69 5.13
CA ASN A 97 -4.81 -14.29 4.94
C ASN A 97 -4.13 -14.74 6.25
N HIS A 98 -4.92 -15.23 7.20
CA HIS A 98 -4.48 -15.50 8.58
C HIS A 98 -3.30 -16.48 8.66
N GLU A 99 -3.32 -17.53 7.82
CA GLU A 99 -2.23 -18.51 7.78
C GLU A 99 -0.91 -17.88 7.33
N LEU A 100 -0.93 -17.05 6.26
CA LEU A 100 0.28 -16.35 5.82
C LEU A 100 0.77 -15.40 6.92
N LEU A 101 -0.13 -14.59 7.50
CA LEU A 101 0.25 -13.60 8.50
C LEU A 101 0.79 -14.23 9.79
N SER A 102 0.36 -15.45 10.13
CA SER A 102 0.93 -16.19 11.26
C SER A 102 2.40 -16.55 11.05
N THR A 103 2.78 -16.91 9.83
CA THR A 103 4.19 -17.20 9.48
C THR A 103 5.07 -15.97 9.46
N LEU A 104 4.46 -14.78 9.32
CA LEU A 104 5.15 -13.49 9.32
C LEU A 104 5.20 -12.85 10.72
N GLY A 105 4.82 -13.57 11.78
CA GLY A 105 4.87 -13.08 13.15
C GLY A 105 3.69 -12.18 13.51
N TYR A 106 2.52 -12.37 12.90
CA TYR A 106 1.27 -11.64 13.19
C TYR A 106 1.39 -10.13 13.06
N PRO A 107 1.85 -9.60 11.89
CA PRO A 107 2.08 -8.16 11.73
C PRO A 107 0.81 -7.32 11.92
N GLN A 108 -0.39 -7.88 11.65
CA GLN A 108 -1.69 -7.20 11.81
C GLN A 108 -1.97 -6.72 13.24
N ARG A 109 -1.22 -7.18 14.25
CA ARG A 109 -1.32 -6.69 15.64
C ARG A 109 -0.95 -5.20 15.78
N PHE A 110 -0.25 -4.63 14.81
CA PHE A 110 0.13 -3.21 14.80
C PHE A 110 -0.91 -2.30 14.12
N GLY A 111 -2.04 -2.86 13.62
CA GLY A 111 -3.02 -2.11 12.83
C GLY A 111 -2.70 -2.10 11.33
N PHE A 112 -3.33 -1.17 10.58
CA PHE A 112 -3.23 -1.13 9.11
C PHE A 112 -3.05 0.29 8.56
N PRO A 113 -2.21 0.45 7.50
CA PRO A 113 -1.38 -0.61 6.95
C PRO A 113 -0.27 -1.01 7.92
N VAL A 114 0.18 -2.25 7.81
CA VAL A 114 1.45 -2.67 8.40
C VAL A 114 2.35 -3.16 7.29
N PHE A 115 3.65 -2.91 7.44
CA PHE A 115 4.63 -3.26 6.42
C PHE A 115 5.54 -4.36 6.92
N VAL A 116 5.82 -5.35 6.05
CA VAL A 116 6.75 -6.42 6.35
C VAL A 116 7.81 -6.45 5.27
N MET A 117 9.07 -6.49 5.67
CA MET A 117 10.19 -6.65 4.76
C MET A 117 10.77 -8.05 4.91
N LEU A 118 10.93 -8.73 3.78
CA LEU A 118 11.56 -10.04 3.72
C LEU A 118 12.87 -9.94 2.95
N ASP A 119 13.87 -10.70 3.39
CA ASP A 119 15.06 -10.90 2.59
C ASP A 119 14.79 -11.78 1.35
N ALA A 120 15.78 -11.95 0.51
CA ALA A 120 15.70 -12.77 -0.71
C ALA A 120 15.49 -14.28 -0.44
N LYS A 121 15.52 -14.72 0.82
CA LYS A 121 15.24 -16.10 1.26
C LYS A 121 13.85 -16.24 1.87
N GLY A 122 13.11 -15.11 2.04
CA GLY A 122 11.79 -15.06 2.65
C GLY A 122 11.80 -14.92 4.17
N ASN A 123 12.94 -14.66 4.80
CA ASN A 123 13.00 -14.37 6.23
C ASN A 123 12.48 -12.98 6.51
N VAL A 124 11.67 -12.81 7.56
CA VAL A 124 11.24 -11.50 8.03
C VAL A 124 12.43 -10.77 8.63
N ILE A 125 12.83 -9.65 8.03
CA ILE A 125 13.93 -8.80 8.49
C ILE A 125 13.43 -7.54 9.20
N HIS A 126 12.18 -7.12 8.94
CA HIS A 126 11.58 -5.97 9.61
C HIS A 126 10.05 -6.00 9.53
N ILE A 127 9.41 -5.55 10.60
CA ILE A 127 7.97 -5.23 10.62
C ILE A 127 7.84 -3.78 11.06
N GLN A 128 7.25 -2.94 10.19
CA GLN A 128 7.06 -1.52 10.46
C GLN A 128 5.59 -1.22 10.74
N ASP A 129 5.32 -0.76 11.93
CA ASP A 129 4.07 -0.07 12.27
C ASP A 129 3.99 1.25 11.50
N SER A 130 2.94 1.42 10.69
CA SER A 130 2.76 2.61 9.86
C SER A 130 2.60 3.90 10.67
N GLY A 131 2.10 3.82 11.91
CA GLY A 131 1.92 4.97 12.78
C GLY A 131 3.20 5.76 13.04
N TYR A 132 4.36 5.09 13.09
CA TYR A 132 5.66 5.76 13.22
C TYR A 132 6.08 6.57 11.99
N LEU A 133 5.45 6.31 10.84
CA LEU A 133 5.72 7.01 9.58
C LEU A 133 4.75 8.16 9.34
N GLU A 134 3.68 8.24 10.13
CA GLU A 134 2.63 9.23 9.97
C GLU A 134 3.11 10.64 10.37
N GLN A 135 2.50 11.63 9.70
CA GLN A 135 2.61 13.04 10.02
C GLN A 135 1.30 13.73 9.63
N GLU A 136 0.67 14.42 10.57
CA GLU A 136 -0.60 15.14 10.38
C GLU A 136 -1.70 14.20 9.80
N LYS A 137 -2.16 14.47 8.58
CA LYS A 137 -3.20 13.68 7.89
C LYS A 137 -2.64 12.75 6.81
N GLY A 138 -1.34 12.48 6.82
CA GLY A 138 -0.63 11.66 5.84
C GLY A 138 0.62 11.00 6.40
N TYR A 139 1.59 10.77 5.54
CA TYR A 139 2.88 10.18 5.89
C TYR A 139 4.01 11.19 5.74
N ASN A 140 5.01 11.10 6.60
CA ASN A 140 6.25 11.86 6.48
C ASN A 140 7.14 11.22 5.40
N ARG A 141 7.40 11.97 4.33
CA ARG A 141 8.17 11.50 3.18
C ARG A 141 9.58 11.02 3.56
N GLU A 142 10.26 11.77 4.40
CA GLU A 142 11.64 11.45 4.79
C GLU A 142 11.71 10.16 5.63
N LYS A 143 10.76 9.97 6.55
CA LYS A 143 10.66 8.74 7.33
C LYS A 143 10.40 7.52 6.43
N VAL A 144 9.51 7.65 5.44
CA VAL A 144 9.20 6.58 4.50
C VAL A 144 10.40 6.26 3.62
N GLU A 145 11.05 7.28 3.05
CA GLU A 145 12.29 7.13 2.28
C GLU A 145 13.39 6.44 3.11
N ARG A 146 13.61 6.91 4.33
CA ARG A 146 14.60 6.33 5.24
C ARG A 146 14.30 4.87 5.56
N MET A 147 13.03 4.51 5.80
CA MET A 147 12.63 3.11 6.01
C MET A 147 13.07 2.24 4.82
N PHE A 148 12.76 2.64 3.60
CA PHE A 148 13.14 1.85 2.42
C PHE A 148 14.67 1.80 2.21
N LEU A 149 15.38 2.89 2.44
CA LEU A 149 16.84 2.90 2.32
C LEU A 149 17.50 1.97 3.34
N MET A 150 17.10 2.04 4.61
CA MET A 150 17.77 1.28 5.69
C MET A 150 17.57 -0.23 5.58
N TRP A 151 16.44 -0.68 5.02
CA TRP A 151 16.12 -2.10 4.88
C TRP A 151 16.34 -2.64 3.45
N SER A 152 16.98 -1.88 2.57
CA SER A 152 17.34 -2.35 1.23
C SER A 152 18.42 -3.44 1.27
N ALA A 153 18.40 -4.34 0.28
CA ALA A 153 19.40 -5.39 0.17
C ALA A 153 20.83 -4.82 0.07
N PHE A 154 20.99 -3.67 -0.61
CA PHE A 154 22.25 -2.96 -0.71
C PHE A 154 22.76 -2.51 0.67
N THR A 155 21.93 -1.76 1.41
CA THR A 155 22.34 -1.24 2.74
C THR A 155 22.63 -2.36 3.72
N MET A 156 21.81 -3.43 3.73
CA MET A 156 22.03 -4.57 4.60
C MET A 156 23.35 -5.30 4.28
N LYS A 157 23.70 -5.44 3.01
CA LYS A 157 24.97 -6.02 2.56
C LYS A 157 26.16 -5.16 2.98
N GLU A 158 26.10 -3.85 2.81
CA GLU A 158 27.13 -2.90 3.22
C GLU A 158 27.33 -2.93 4.75
N ALA A 159 26.23 -2.98 5.51
CA ALA A 159 26.31 -3.10 6.96
C ALA A 159 26.98 -4.41 7.39
N ALA A 160 26.61 -5.54 6.79
CA ALA A 160 27.24 -6.82 7.09
C ALA A 160 28.74 -6.82 6.76
N ALA A 161 29.16 -6.22 5.64
CA ALA A 161 30.58 -6.11 5.29
C ALA A 161 31.37 -5.20 6.24
N LYS A 162 30.70 -4.22 6.87
CA LYS A 162 31.35 -3.27 7.77
C LYS A 162 31.51 -3.78 9.21
N TYR A 163 30.54 -4.60 9.69
CA TYR A 163 30.44 -4.97 11.10
C TYR A 163 30.71 -6.45 11.39
N ASN A 164 30.95 -7.28 10.36
CA ASN A 164 31.44 -8.66 10.46
C ASN A 164 32.89 -8.76 10.00
#